data_3386e84fcac48f8771624839e69bdb85
#
_entry.id   3386e84fcac48f8771624839e69bdb85
#
_cell.length_a   1.000
_cell.length_b   1.000
_cell.length_c   1.000
_cell.angle_alpha   90.00
_cell.angle_beta   90.00
_cell.angle_gamma   90.00
#
_symmetry.space_group_name_H-M   'P 1'
#
loop_
_entity.id
_entity.type
_entity.pdbx_description
1 polymer ?
#
loop_
_entity_poly.entity_id
_entity_poly.type
_entity_poly.pdbx_seq_one_letter_code
_entity_poly.pdbx_strand_id
1 'polypeptide(L)'
;MKVLIHGRNLEITPALREYTNTKLERATSHFGDAIREADVHLSVARNPRVPQQTAEVTVFANGTVIRAQERSENLYASIDLVVGKLARQLRKWKERHADHHHSHGHSASLTPSKEEVSYESAVEGSLVDGKEAQLPEPGVRRKYFSMPPMTLDDARHQLDVIDHDFYLFRDSKTGDLQVIYRRNHGGYGVIQARE
;
A
#
# COMPACT_ATOMS: atom_id res chain seq x y z
N MET A 1 5.49 -10.84 12.55
CA MET A 1 4.74 -10.27 11.42
C MET A 1 3.94 -11.37 10.74
N LYS A 2 2.66 -11.13 10.43
CA LYS A 2 1.82 -12.06 9.65
C LYS A 2 1.97 -11.73 8.17
N VAL A 3 2.26 -12.72 7.31
CA VAL A 3 2.37 -12.53 5.84
C VAL A 3 1.28 -13.32 5.16
N LEU A 4 0.45 -12.63 4.39
CA LEU A 4 -0.57 -13.21 3.51
C LEU A 4 -0.07 -13.16 2.06
N ILE A 5 -0.12 -14.27 1.34
CA ILE A 5 0.37 -14.35 -0.05
C ILE A 5 -0.74 -14.87 -0.94
N HIS A 6 -1.12 -14.04 -1.92
CA HIS A 6 -2.18 -14.31 -2.89
C HIS A 6 -1.60 -14.44 -4.29
N GLY A 7 -2.06 -15.43 -5.04
CA GLY A 7 -1.71 -15.65 -6.44
C GLY A 7 -2.85 -15.31 -7.38
N ARG A 8 -2.59 -14.55 -8.43
CA ARG A 8 -3.53 -14.30 -9.53
C ARG A 8 -2.97 -14.86 -10.83
N ASN A 9 -3.66 -15.81 -11.43
CA ASN A 9 -3.23 -16.57 -12.61
C ASN A 9 -1.93 -17.35 -12.39
N LEU A 10 -1.63 -17.73 -11.14
CA LEU A 10 -0.52 -18.61 -10.79
C LEU A 10 -0.84 -19.33 -9.47
N GLU A 11 -0.27 -20.51 -9.30
CA GLU A 11 -0.29 -21.25 -8.05
C GLU A 11 0.89 -20.83 -7.17
N ILE A 12 0.63 -20.60 -5.88
CA ILE A 12 1.68 -20.26 -4.91
C ILE A 12 2.35 -21.53 -4.42
N THR A 13 3.47 -21.89 -5.03
CA THR A 13 4.26 -23.05 -4.62
C THR A 13 4.93 -22.82 -3.24
N PRO A 14 5.26 -23.91 -2.50
CA PRO A 14 6.00 -23.79 -1.24
C PRO A 14 7.31 -23.01 -1.38
N ALA A 15 8.07 -23.24 -2.46
CA ALA A 15 9.33 -22.53 -2.73
C ALA A 15 9.12 -21.02 -2.93
N LEU A 16 8.07 -20.64 -3.67
CA LEU A 16 7.73 -19.23 -3.89
C LEU A 16 7.30 -18.53 -2.58
N ARG A 17 6.53 -19.24 -1.76
CA ARG A 17 6.11 -18.76 -0.44
C ARG A 17 7.32 -18.54 0.48
N GLU A 18 8.20 -19.52 0.58
CA GLU A 18 9.41 -19.44 1.41
C GLU A 18 10.33 -18.31 0.96
N TYR A 19 10.55 -18.18 -0.37
CA TYR A 19 11.34 -17.10 -0.94
C TYR A 19 10.79 -15.72 -0.58
N THR A 20 9.48 -15.52 -0.79
CA THR A 20 8.80 -14.26 -0.48
C THR A 20 8.90 -13.92 0.99
N ASN A 21 8.63 -14.88 1.88
CA ASN A 21 8.73 -14.69 3.34
C ASN A 21 10.14 -14.27 3.74
N THR A 22 11.17 -15.00 3.29
CA THR A 22 12.58 -14.71 3.62
C THR A 22 12.98 -13.31 3.18
N LYS A 23 12.56 -12.88 1.99
CA LYS A 23 12.89 -11.54 1.47
C LYS A 23 12.17 -10.44 2.27
N LEU A 24 10.90 -10.63 2.59
CA LEU A 24 10.12 -9.68 3.39
C LEU A 24 10.63 -9.57 4.82
N GLU A 25 10.94 -10.69 5.47
CA GLU A 25 11.51 -10.70 6.82
C GLU A 25 12.80 -9.89 6.90
N ARG A 26 13.69 -10.06 5.92
CA ARG A 26 14.92 -9.25 5.85
C ARG A 26 14.65 -7.76 5.68
N ALA A 27 13.70 -7.39 4.83
CA ALA A 27 13.36 -5.99 4.57
C ALA A 27 12.68 -5.31 5.76
N THR A 28 11.96 -6.08 6.58
CA THR A 28 11.17 -5.58 7.71
C THR A 28 11.83 -5.79 9.07
N SER A 29 12.94 -6.55 9.16
CA SER A 29 13.62 -6.91 10.42
C SER A 29 13.97 -5.71 11.31
N HIS A 30 14.30 -4.56 10.72
CA HIS A 30 14.67 -3.34 11.46
C HIS A 30 13.49 -2.51 11.97
N PHE A 31 12.25 -2.94 11.70
CA PHE A 31 11.04 -2.19 12.03
C PHE A 31 10.24 -2.82 13.18
N GLY A 32 10.65 -4.03 13.64
CA GLY A 32 10.11 -4.70 14.83
C GLY A 32 8.59 -4.76 14.83
N ASP A 33 7.97 -4.39 15.96
CA ASP A 33 6.52 -4.45 16.18
C ASP A 33 5.74 -3.37 15.44
N ALA A 34 6.40 -2.42 14.79
CA ALA A 34 5.73 -1.39 14.01
C ALA A 34 4.96 -2.00 12.82
N ILE A 35 5.44 -3.14 12.28
CA ILE A 35 4.82 -3.84 11.17
C ILE A 35 4.12 -5.10 11.69
N ARG A 36 2.79 -5.11 11.65
CA ARG A 36 1.98 -6.24 12.12
C ARG A 36 1.66 -7.24 11.02
N GLU A 37 1.35 -6.73 9.83
CA GLU A 37 0.86 -7.53 8.72
C GLU A 37 1.44 -7.05 7.40
N ALA A 38 1.69 -8.00 6.49
CA ALA A 38 2.06 -7.74 5.11
C ALA A 38 1.18 -8.59 4.20
N ASP A 39 0.57 -7.95 3.20
CA ASP A 39 -0.23 -8.58 2.16
C ASP A 39 0.53 -8.53 0.84
N VAL A 40 0.69 -9.70 0.21
CA VAL A 40 1.48 -9.88 -1.02
C VAL A 40 0.58 -10.42 -2.13
N HIS A 41 0.48 -9.68 -3.21
CA HIS A 41 -0.22 -10.11 -4.42
C HIS A 41 0.77 -10.38 -5.54
N LEU A 42 0.84 -11.64 -5.97
CA LEU A 42 1.65 -12.08 -7.09
C LEU A 42 0.75 -12.37 -8.28
N SER A 43 1.07 -11.83 -9.45
CA SER A 43 0.25 -12.06 -10.64
C SER A 43 1.08 -12.27 -11.91
N VAL A 44 0.56 -13.11 -12.79
CA VAL A 44 1.11 -13.35 -14.12
C VAL A 44 0.13 -12.80 -15.15
N ALA A 45 0.64 -12.03 -16.13
CA ALA A 45 -0.18 -11.52 -17.22
C ALA A 45 -0.79 -12.65 -18.04
N ARG A 46 -2.07 -12.56 -18.40
CA ARG A 46 -2.74 -13.57 -19.25
C ARG A 46 -2.23 -13.61 -20.68
N ASN A 47 -1.64 -12.51 -21.15
CA ASN A 47 -1.14 -12.41 -22.52
C ASN A 47 0.30 -12.95 -22.59
N PRO A 48 0.56 -14.09 -23.25
CA PRO A 48 1.91 -14.67 -23.35
C PRO A 48 2.87 -13.80 -24.16
N ARG A 49 2.38 -12.82 -24.93
CA ARG A 49 3.21 -11.89 -25.69
C ARG A 49 3.75 -10.72 -24.84
N VAL A 50 3.24 -10.59 -23.63
CA VAL A 50 3.69 -9.56 -22.67
C VAL A 50 4.11 -10.29 -21.40
N PRO A 51 5.38 -10.77 -21.33
CA PRO A 51 5.87 -11.48 -20.15
C PRO A 51 6.03 -10.49 -18.99
N GLN A 52 4.92 -10.13 -18.37
CA GLN A 52 4.93 -9.27 -17.20
C GLN A 52 4.37 -10.05 -16.01
N GLN A 53 5.26 -10.30 -15.08
CA GLN A 53 4.94 -10.84 -13.77
C GLN A 53 5.01 -9.70 -12.77
N THR A 54 3.93 -9.51 -12.02
CA THR A 54 3.79 -8.38 -11.09
C THR A 54 3.85 -8.90 -9.67
N ALA A 55 4.64 -8.26 -8.84
CA ALA A 55 4.62 -8.41 -7.39
C ALA A 55 4.18 -7.08 -6.76
N GLU A 56 3.19 -7.16 -5.88
CA GLU A 56 2.68 -6.06 -5.10
C GLU A 56 2.76 -6.45 -3.62
N VAL A 57 3.24 -5.54 -2.78
CA VAL A 57 3.33 -5.73 -1.34
C VAL A 57 2.70 -4.54 -0.64
N THR A 58 1.75 -4.80 0.24
CA THR A 58 1.13 -3.82 1.12
C THR A 58 1.50 -4.16 2.56
N VAL A 59 2.03 -3.20 3.29
CA VAL A 59 2.44 -3.34 4.69
C VAL A 59 1.65 -2.36 5.54
N PHE A 60 1.17 -2.83 6.69
CA PHE A 60 0.46 -2.02 7.68
C PHE A 60 1.40 -1.70 8.84
N ALA A 61 1.81 -0.44 8.95
CA ALA A 61 2.76 0.04 9.94
C ALA A 61 2.16 1.19 10.75
N ASN A 62 1.85 0.95 12.04
CA ASN A 62 1.34 1.96 12.99
C ASN A 62 0.25 2.89 12.40
N GLY A 63 -0.77 2.30 11.74
CA GLY A 63 -1.88 3.06 11.14
C GLY A 63 -1.57 3.66 9.76
N THR A 64 -0.35 3.50 9.25
CA THR A 64 0.03 3.91 7.89
C THR A 64 0.07 2.69 6.99
N VAL A 65 -0.47 2.84 5.78
CA VAL A 65 -0.38 1.83 4.73
C VAL A 65 0.79 2.18 3.81
N ILE A 66 1.72 1.24 3.66
CA ILE A 66 2.89 1.36 2.78
C ILE A 66 2.74 0.32 1.68
N ARG A 67 2.70 0.75 0.43
CA ARG A 67 2.50 -0.13 -0.71
C ARG A 67 3.61 0.06 -1.72
N ALA A 68 4.07 -1.06 -2.29
CA ALA A 68 5.00 -1.08 -3.39
C ALA A 68 4.53 -2.06 -4.46
N GLN A 69 4.73 -1.74 -5.73
CA GLN A 69 4.42 -2.60 -6.85
C GLN A 69 5.57 -2.54 -7.85
N GLU A 70 5.99 -3.71 -8.37
CA GLU A 70 6.99 -3.81 -9.41
C GLU A 70 6.64 -4.92 -10.40
N ARG A 71 7.18 -4.80 -11.61
CA ARG A 71 6.95 -5.74 -12.72
C ARG A 71 8.26 -6.16 -13.33
N SER A 72 8.35 -7.44 -13.70
CA SER A 72 9.50 -7.99 -14.39
C SER A 72 9.06 -9.16 -15.29
N GLU A 73 9.96 -9.66 -16.09
CA GLU A 73 9.77 -10.88 -16.89
C GLU A 73 9.76 -12.16 -16.01
N ASN A 74 10.36 -12.06 -14.82
CA ASN A 74 10.48 -13.17 -13.88
C ASN A 74 9.88 -12.78 -12.52
N LEU A 75 9.06 -13.68 -11.94
CA LEU A 75 8.38 -13.42 -10.68
C LEU A 75 9.35 -13.22 -9.49
N TYR A 76 10.42 -14.00 -9.44
CA TYR A 76 11.45 -13.82 -8.40
C TYR A 76 12.14 -12.47 -8.50
N ALA A 77 12.42 -12.03 -9.74
CA ALA A 77 12.95 -10.68 -9.97
C ALA A 77 11.95 -9.59 -9.58
N SER A 78 10.66 -9.77 -9.86
CA SER A 78 9.61 -8.84 -9.41
C SER A 78 9.53 -8.75 -7.89
N ILE A 79 9.67 -9.88 -7.19
CA ILE A 79 9.72 -9.93 -5.72
C ILE A 79 10.95 -9.17 -5.19
N ASP A 80 12.12 -9.38 -5.78
CA ASP A 80 13.34 -8.67 -5.36
C ASP A 80 13.22 -7.16 -5.57
N LEU A 81 12.69 -6.73 -6.70
CA LEU A 81 12.48 -5.32 -7.02
C LEU A 81 11.48 -4.66 -6.05
N VAL A 82 10.32 -5.31 -5.83
CA VAL A 82 9.28 -4.77 -4.94
C VAL A 82 9.76 -4.70 -3.50
N VAL A 83 10.49 -5.70 -3.02
CA VAL A 83 11.07 -5.70 -1.66
C VAL A 83 12.12 -4.61 -1.51
N GLY A 84 12.96 -4.38 -2.51
CA GLY A 84 13.90 -3.27 -2.54
C GLY A 84 13.23 -1.89 -2.50
N LYS A 85 12.12 -1.73 -3.23
CA LYS A 85 11.30 -0.52 -3.21
C LYS A 85 10.63 -0.33 -1.85
N LEU A 86 10.01 -1.38 -1.31
CA LEU A 86 9.39 -1.39 0.01
C LEU A 86 10.38 -0.97 1.12
N ALA A 87 11.59 -1.53 1.11
CA ALA A 87 12.62 -1.19 2.09
C ALA A 87 12.99 0.30 2.07
N ARG A 88 13.04 0.93 0.88
CA ARG A 88 13.27 2.38 0.74
C ARG A 88 12.10 3.20 1.28
N GLN A 89 10.86 2.80 1.02
CA GLN A 89 9.67 3.48 1.52
C GLN A 89 9.56 3.36 3.06
N LEU A 90 9.82 2.18 3.61
CA LEU A 90 9.84 1.94 5.05
C LEU A 90 10.90 2.79 5.77
N ARG A 91 12.08 2.95 5.16
CA ARG A 91 13.13 3.82 5.71
C ARG A 91 12.69 5.28 5.76
N LYS A 92 12.16 5.82 4.66
CA LYS A 92 11.60 7.18 4.60
C LYS A 92 10.48 7.39 5.62
N TRP A 93 9.61 6.38 5.78
CA TRP A 93 8.55 6.42 6.77
C TRP A 93 9.10 6.50 8.19
N LYS A 94 10.09 5.68 8.52
CA LYS A 94 10.74 5.67 9.85
C LYS A 94 11.45 6.99 10.15
N GLU A 95 12.21 7.53 9.21
CA GLU A 95 12.91 8.82 9.34
C GLU A 95 11.94 9.94 9.71
N ARG A 96 10.82 10.05 9.00
CA ARG A 96 9.81 11.07 9.27
C ARG A 96 9.12 10.92 10.63
N HIS A 97 8.85 9.71 11.04
CA HIS A 97 8.26 9.45 12.36
C HIS A 97 9.24 9.71 13.51
N ALA A 98 10.54 9.54 13.29
CA ALA A 98 11.57 9.91 14.26
C ALA A 98 11.69 11.43 14.42
N ASP A 99 11.61 12.19 13.32
CA ASP A 99 11.70 13.67 13.33
C ASP A 99 10.49 14.31 14.03
N HIS A 100 9.28 13.75 13.90
CA HIS A 100 8.10 14.25 14.60
C HIS A 100 8.17 14.08 16.14
N HIS A 101 8.91 13.12 16.65
CA HIS A 101 9.12 12.97 18.10
C HIS A 101 10.08 13.99 18.69
N HIS A 102 10.90 14.67 17.90
CA HIS A 102 11.84 15.69 18.38
C HIS A 102 11.33 17.12 18.27
N SER A 103 10.20 17.37 17.60
CA SER A 103 9.76 18.71 17.22
C SER A 103 8.56 19.27 17.99
N HIS A 104 7.82 18.49 18.80
CA HIS A 104 6.68 19.03 19.56
C HIS A 104 6.54 18.39 20.94
N GLY A 105 7.11 19.09 21.93
CA GLY A 105 6.58 19.07 23.29
C GLY A 105 5.30 19.91 23.36
N HIS A 106 4.17 19.35 22.92
CA HIS A 106 2.83 19.75 23.41
C HIS A 106 1.89 18.57 23.21
N SER A 107 1.59 17.99 24.34
CA SER A 107 0.62 16.92 24.53
C SER A 107 -0.77 17.41 24.09
N ALA A 108 -1.31 16.81 23.05
CA ALA A 108 -2.73 16.65 22.90
C ALA A 108 -2.98 15.13 22.76
N SER A 109 -3.28 14.53 23.89
CA SER A 109 -3.82 13.19 24.01
C SER A 109 -5.18 13.17 23.29
N LEU A 110 -5.17 12.80 22.04
CA LEU A 110 -6.36 12.32 21.34
C LEU A 110 -6.29 10.79 21.39
N THR A 111 -6.94 10.25 22.41
CA THR A 111 -7.36 8.85 22.41
C THR A 111 -8.16 8.60 21.14
N PRO A 112 -7.72 7.70 20.24
CA PRO A 112 -8.59 7.25 19.18
C PRO A 112 -9.72 6.44 19.83
N SER A 113 -10.93 6.93 19.71
CA SER A 113 -12.11 6.12 20.00
C SER A 113 -12.01 4.89 19.13
N LYS A 114 -12.16 3.75 19.79
CA LYS A 114 -12.20 2.41 19.23
C LYS A 114 -13.50 2.27 18.43
N GLU A 115 -13.55 2.83 17.24
CA GLU A 115 -14.45 2.36 16.22
C GLU A 115 -13.65 1.39 15.36
N GLU A 116 -13.92 0.13 15.58
CA GLU A 116 -13.50 -0.97 14.73
C GLU A 116 -14.03 -0.68 13.33
N VAL A 117 -13.18 -0.07 12.49
CA VAL A 117 -13.39 -0.10 11.06
C VAL A 117 -13.06 -1.53 10.65
N SER A 118 -14.08 -2.37 10.65
CA SER A 118 -14.02 -3.68 10.02
C SER A 118 -13.69 -3.44 8.55
N TYR A 119 -12.44 -3.67 8.19
CA TYR A 119 -12.05 -3.90 6.81
C TYR A 119 -12.65 -5.25 6.42
N GLU A 120 -13.92 -5.26 6.07
CA GLU A 120 -14.47 -6.36 5.30
C GLU A 120 -13.73 -6.38 3.99
N SER A 121 -12.68 -7.18 4.00
CA SER A 121 -12.03 -7.72 2.83
C SER A 121 -13.10 -8.46 2.03
N ALA A 122 -13.72 -7.76 1.08
CA ALA A 122 -14.53 -8.40 0.07
C ALA A 122 -13.60 -9.20 -0.87
N VAL A 123 -13.00 -10.25 -0.34
CA VAL A 123 -12.41 -11.37 -1.06
C VAL A 123 -12.95 -12.64 -0.42
N GLU A 124 -14.26 -12.78 -0.41
CA GLU A 124 -14.89 -14.09 -0.37
C GLU A 124 -14.91 -14.63 -1.80
N GLY A 125 -13.83 -15.26 -2.17
CA GLY A 125 -13.73 -16.24 -3.23
C GLY A 125 -13.23 -17.51 -2.62
N SER A 126 -13.98 -18.10 -1.69
CA SER A 126 -13.78 -19.46 -1.23
C SER A 126 -13.92 -20.39 -2.43
N LEU A 127 -12.81 -20.98 -2.82
CA LEU A 127 -12.77 -22.12 -3.75
C LEU A 127 -13.26 -23.39 -3.02
N VAL A 128 -14.54 -23.41 -2.63
CA VAL A 128 -15.24 -24.63 -2.26
C VAL A 128 -16.63 -24.53 -2.89
N ASP A 129 -16.74 -25.04 -4.03
CA ASP A 129 -17.88 -25.49 -4.83
C ASP A 129 -17.70 -25.07 -6.28
N GLY A 130 -17.06 -25.84 -7.13
CA GLY A 130 -17.22 -26.02 -8.57
C GLY A 130 -17.85 -24.93 -9.46
N LYS A 131 -17.98 -23.68 -8.99
CA LYS A 131 -18.43 -22.53 -9.75
C LYS A 131 -17.23 -21.79 -10.29
N GLU A 132 -17.16 -21.70 -11.63
CA GLU A 132 -16.24 -20.82 -12.34
C GLU A 132 -16.29 -19.42 -11.69
N ALA A 133 -15.12 -18.92 -11.28
CA ALA A 133 -14.99 -17.57 -10.76
C ALA A 133 -15.42 -16.59 -11.86
N GLN A 134 -16.64 -16.09 -11.79
CA GLN A 134 -17.11 -15.01 -12.63
C GLN A 134 -16.28 -13.77 -12.30
N LEU A 135 -15.56 -13.23 -13.29
CA LEU A 135 -14.91 -11.96 -13.19
C LEU A 135 -15.98 -10.91 -12.79
N PRO A 136 -15.75 -10.10 -11.75
CA PRO A 136 -16.69 -9.06 -11.40
C PRO A 136 -16.91 -8.16 -12.61
N GLU A 137 -18.16 -7.87 -12.94
CA GLU A 137 -18.51 -6.96 -14.01
C GLU A 137 -17.78 -5.61 -13.87
N PRO A 138 -17.39 -4.94 -14.97
CA PRO A 138 -16.81 -3.62 -14.93
C PRO A 138 -17.83 -2.62 -14.38
N GLY A 139 -17.85 -2.47 -13.07
CA GLY A 139 -18.75 -1.62 -12.32
C GLY A 139 -18.01 -0.52 -11.57
N VAL A 140 -18.73 0.55 -11.21
CA VAL A 140 -18.20 1.60 -10.34
C VAL A 140 -18.19 1.09 -8.91
N ARG A 141 -16.99 0.86 -8.35
CA ARG A 141 -16.82 0.49 -6.95
C ARG A 141 -16.71 1.75 -6.09
N ARG A 142 -17.63 1.92 -5.14
CA ARG A 142 -17.58 3.01 -4.16
C ARG A 142 -16.76 2.56 -2.95
N LYS A 143 -15.82 3.43 -2.51
CA LYS A 143 -15.04 3.22 -1.28
C LYS A 143 -15.16 4.47 -0.41
N TYR A 144 -15.21 4.27 0.90
CA TYR A 144 -15.30 5.34 1.89
C TYR A 144 -14.02 5.34 2.73
N PHE A 145 -13.42 6.50 2.90
CA PHE A 145 -12.19 6.65 3.68
C PHE A 145 -12.38 7.77 4.69
N SER A 146 -11.85 7.58 5.89
CA SER A 146 -11.67 8.68 6.84
C SER A 146 -10.54 9.57 6.33
N MET A 147 -10.80 10.89 6.24
CA MET A 147 -9.83 11.89 5.75
C MET A 147 -9.60 12.95 6.83
N PRO A 148 -8.75 12.68 7.83
CA PRO A 148 -8.34 13.69 8.79
C PRO A 148 -7.63 14.84 8.05
N PRO A 149 -7.78 16.11 8.51
CA PRO A 149 -7.06 17.23 7.93
C PRO A 149 -5.55 17.01 8.01
N MET A 150 -4.83 17.29 6.92
CA MET A 150 -3.38 17.16 6.84
C MET A 150 -2.76 18.28 6.01
N THR A 151 -1.45 18.46 6.15
CA THR A 151 -0.73 19.45 5.32
C THR A 151 -0.44 18.92 3.93
N LEU A 152 -0.14 19.82 2.99
CA LEU A 152 0.26 19.43 1.64
C LEU A 152 1.52 18.56 1.64
N ASP A 153 2.47 18.81 2.55
CA ASP A 153 3.68 18.01 2.68
C ASP A 153 3.39 16.59 3.17
N ASP A 154 2.43 16.45 4.10
CA ASP A 154 1.99 15.15 4.55
C ASP A 154 1.25 14.38 3.44
N ALA A 155 0.38 15.06 2.69
CA ALA A 155 -0.32 14.48 1.56
C ALA A 155 0.65 14.01 0.46
N ARG A 156 1.71 14.80 0.18
CA ARG A 156 2.79 14.41 -0.73
C ARG A 156 3.50 13.15 -0.24
N HIS A 157 3.81 13.12 1.05
CA HIS A 157 4.46 11.95 1.63
C HIS A 157 3.57 10.70 1.56
N GLN A 158 2.28 10.84 1.87
CA GLN A 158 1.33 9.73 1.75
C GLN A 158 1.27 9.21 0.31
N LEU A 159 1.21 10.10 -0.68
CA LEU A 159 1.23 9.72 -2.10
C LEU A 159 2.49 8.90 -2.46
N ASP A 160 3.67 9.29 -1.92
CA ASP A 160 4.92 8.57 -2.17
C ASP A 160 4.94 7.19 -1.49
N VAL A 161 4.36 7.10 -0.29
CA VAL A 161 4.36 5.87 0.52
C VAL A 161 3.38 4.83 -0.02
N ILE A 162 2.20 5.25 -0.50
CA ILE A 162 1.20 4.34 -1.09
C ILE A 162 1.47 3.96 -2.54
N ASP A 163 2.48 4.59 -3.19
CA ASP A 163 2.87 4.34 -4.58
C ASP A 163 1.71 4.48 -5.58
N HIS A 164 0.89 5.50 -5.40
CA HIS A 164 -0.21 5.84 -6.31
C HIS A 164 0.17 7.04 -7.18
N ASP A 165 -0.61 7.29 -8.23
CA ASP A 165 -0.43 8.43 -9.13
C ASP A 165 -1.06 9.70 -8.57
N PHE A 166 -2.04 9.55 -7.67
CA PHE A 166 -2.73 10.67 -7.00
C PHE A 166 -3.16 10.31 -5.59
N TYR A 167 -3.41 11.32 -4.77
CA TYR A 167 -3.93 11.20 -3.42
C TYR A 167 -4.94 12.30 -3.14
N LEU A 168 -6.13 11.92 -2.65
CA LEU A 168 -7.18 12.84 -2.20
C LEU A 168 -6.98 13.11 -0.70
N PHE A 169 -6.97 14.37 -0.30
CA PHE A 169 -6.78 14.76 1.10
C PHE A 169 -7.61 16.00 1.45
N ARG A 170 -7.80 16.21 2.74
CA ARG A 170 -8.40 17.44 3.28
C ARG A 170 -7.28 18.36 3.75
N ASP A 171 -7.19 19.56 3.19
CA ASP A 171 -6.18 20.53 3.60
C ASP A 171 -6.46 21.05 5.02
N SER A 172 -5.46 21.04 5.89
CA SER A 172 -5.57 21.47 7.28
C SER A 172 -5.78 22.99 7.46
N LYS A 173 -5.43 23.79 6.43
CA LYS A 173 -5.57 25.25 6.47
C LYS A 173 -6.94 25.73 6.00
N THR A 174 -7.43 25.14 4.91
CA THR A 174 -8.68 25.59 4.28
C THR A 174 -9.86 24.69 4.64
N GLY A 175 -9.61 23.43 5.02
CA GLY A 175 -10.64 22.42 5.23
C GLY A 175 -11.19 21.80 3.95
N ASP A 176 -10.72 22.24 2.78
CA ASP A 176 -11.20 21.80 1.47
C ASP A 176 -10.61 20.45 1.07
N LEU A 177 -11.37 19.73 0.24
CA LEU A 177 -10.85 18.53 -0.40
C LEU A 177 -9.97 18.92 -1.59
N GLN A 178 -8.76 18.39 -1.62
CA GLN A 178 -7.76 18.62 -2.66
C GLN A 178 -7.20 17.30 -3.16
N VAL A 179 -6.73 17.29 -4.40
CA VAL A 179 -6.02 16.15 -5.01
C VAL A 179 -4.59 16.54 -5.30
N ILE A 180 -3.63 15.82 -4.72
CA ILE A 180 -2.23 15.89 -5.13
C ILE A 180 -1.94 14.74 -6.09
N TYR A 181 -1.17 15.00 -7.16
CA TYR A 181 -0.82 13.99 -8.17
C TYR A 181 0.61 14.12 -8.64
N ARG A 182 1.19 13.02 -9.14
CA ARG A 182 2.52 13.02 -9.77
C ARG A 182 2.42 13.52 -11.21
N ARG A 183 3.29 14.43 -11.58
CA ARG A 183 3.38 14.95 -12.96
C ARG A 183 4.28 14.05 -13.80
N ASN A 184 3.93 13.84 -15.07
CA ASN A 184 4.72 13.01 -16.00
C ASN A 184 6.15 13.52 -16.23
N HIS A 185 6.36 14.83 -16.09
CA HIS A 185 7.68 15.47 -16.28
C HIS A 185 8.41 15.73 -14.95
N GLY A 186 7.98 15.07 -13.88
CA GLY A 186 8.54 15.20 -12.54
C GLY A 186 7.83 16.26 -11.68
N GLY A 187 7.99 16.12 -10.37
CA GLY A 187 7.30 16.94 -9.37
C GLY A 187 5.83 16.55 -9.16
N TYR A 188 5.12 17.42 -8.43
CA TYR A 188 3.72 17.20 -8.05
C TYR A 188 2.84 18.35 -8.54
N GLY A 189 1.57 18.08 -8.74
CA GLY A 189 0.52 19.08 -8.98
C GLY A 189 -0.56 18.95 -7.91
N VAL A 190 -1.26 20.06 -7.65
CA VAL A 190 -2.42 20.08 -6.75
C VAL A 190 -3.62 20.59 -7.52
N ILE A 191 -4.75 19.91 -7.38
CA ILE A 191 -6.06 20.32 -7.90
C ILE A 191 -6.92 20.71 -6.72
N GLN A 192 -7.46 21.92 -6.77
CA GLN A 192 -8.39 22.48 -5.78
C GLN A 192 -9.69 22.86 -6.49
N ALA A 193 -10.83 22.62 -5.84
CA ALA A 193 -12.10 23.21 -6.30
C ALA A 193 -12.06 24.72 -6.01
N ARG A 194 -12.49 25.53 -6.97
CA ARG A 194 -12.73 26.96 -6.79
C ARG A 194 -14.23 27.20 -7.01
N GLU A 195 -14.88 27.85 -6.05
CA GLU A 195 -16.21 28.41 -6.24
C GLU A 195 -16.14 29.69 -7.07
#